data_c216a456578b4cdc4a3fe121bebaa223
#
_entry.id   c216a456578b4cdc4a3fe121bebaa223
#
_cell.length_a   1.000
_cell.length_b   1.000
_cell.length_c   1.000
_cell.angle_alpha   90.00
_cell.angle_beta   90.00
_cell.angle_gamma   90.00
#
_symmetry.space_group_name_H-M   'P 1'
#
loop_
_entity.id
_entity.type
_entity.pdbx_description
1 polymer ?
#
loop_
_entity_poly.entity_id
_entity_poly.type
_entity_poly.pdbx_seq_one_letter_code
_entity_poly.pdbx_strand_id
1 'polypeptide(L)'
;MQKAKGRKQKAEGKGHEAVDQHSSAGCQEADRLLRHTRFLPSASCLLLSALLLTAHCTLPTVSRAQEVVDKMVATVNADGATECGGVCLITYSDLVWQLALQPDTPLDNPTSADLNRTLRLVIDQRLILQEGEKLPSIAPSAEEIKAARDELVKNFASPSEFQQRLQRVGLTAEKLDEILDQRLRIEKYLDFRFRNFVVITQQEIADYYRDVYVPRLRARAPGQIVPTLEEARDEIERTLQESKIETDTDAFLDTSRERAEIVTLNPV
;
A
#
# COMPACT_ATOMS: atom_id res chain seq x y z
N MET A 1 -14.90 -35.29 -37.58
CA MET A 1 -13.80 -35.87 -38.40
C MET A 1 -12.70 -34.83 -38.46
N GLN A 2 -11.66 -35.01 -37.88
CA GLN A 2 -10.31 -35.45 -37.99
C GLN A 2 -9.50 -35.10 -36.75
N LYS A 3 -9.04 -36.01 -36.15
CA LYS A 3 -7.93 -36.43 -35.35
C LYS A 3 -6.54 -36.10 -35.96
N ALA A 4 -5.65 -35.54 -35.16
CA ALA A 4 -4.19 -35.78 -35.21
C ALA A 4 -3.63 -35.42 -33.83
N LYS A 5 -3.22 -36.30 -32.96
CA LYS A 5 -2.01 -37.14 -32.81
C LYS A 5 -0.74 -36.29 -32.98
N GLY A 6 -0.06 -35.86 -31.92
CA GLY A 6 0.91 -36.59 -31.13
C GLY A 6 2.34 -36.29 -31.59
N ARG A 7 3.17 -35.83 -30.63
CA ARG A 7 4.57 -36.29 -30.54
C ARG A 7 5.25 -35.82 -29.25
N LYS A 8 5.55 -36.79 -28.41
CA LYS A 8 6.58 -36.72 -27.37
C LYS A 8 7.95 -36.72 -28.05
N GLN A 9 8.87 -35.90 -27.62
CA GLN A 9 10.29 -36.17 -27.73
C GLN A 9 10.98 -36.00 -26.40
N LYS A 10 11.47 -37.11 -25.92
CA LYS A 10 12.40 -37.35 -24.84
C LYS A 10 13.81 -37.22 -25.42
N ALA A 11 14.68 -36.45 -24.80
CA ALA A 11 16.13 -36.54 -25.05
C ALA A 11 16.84 -36.51 -23.69
N GLU A 12 17.37 -37.68 -23.37
CA GLU A 12 18.44 -37.91 -22.40
C GLU A 12 19.78 -37.46 -23.01
N GLY A 13 20.69 -36.98 -22.18
CA GLY A 13 22.07 -36.69 -22.52
C GLY A 13 22.85 -36.37 -21.26
N LYS A 14 23.38 -37.36 -20.73
CA LYS A 14 24.57 -37.73 -19.98
C LYS A 14 25.78 -36.80 -20.14
N GLY A 15 26.39 -36.51 -18.96
CA GLY A 15 27.83 -36.74 -18.73
C GLY A 15 28.71 -35.50 -18.73
N HIS A 16 29.31 -35.14 -17.63
CA HIS A 16 30.71 -35.48 -17.35
C HIS A 16 31.15 -34.86 -16.01
N GLU A 17 31.75 -35.74 -15.19
CA GLU A 17 32.63 -35.45 -14.08
C GLU A 17 33.89 -34.72 -14.54
N ALA A 18 34.42 -33.84 -13.69
CA ALA A 18 35.83 -33.54 -13.45
C ALA A 18 35.88 -32.67 -12.18
N VAL A 19 36.14 -33.19 -11.02
CA VAL A 19 37.42 -33.38 -10.32
C VAL A 19 38.45 -32.29 -10.62
N ASP A 20 38.65 -31.41 -9.64
CA ASP A 20 39.98 -30.90 -9.34
C ASP A 20 40.10 -30.60 -7.83
N GLN A 21 40.92 -31.48 -7.22
CA GLN A 21 41.59 -31.27 -5.92
C GLN A 21 42.82 -30.41 -6.19
N HIS A 22 43.05 -29.44 -5.39
CA HIS A 22 44.31 -28.81 -4.94
C HIS A 22 43.93 -27.53 -4.23
N SER A 23 44.30 -27.22 -3.00
CA SER A 23 45.58 -27.33 -2.35
C SER A 23 45.41 -26.99 -0.88
N SER A 24 45.59 -27.94 -0.05
CA SER A 24 45.92 -27.74 1.38
C SER A 24 47.43 -27.83 1.57
N ALA A 25 48.13 -26.73 1.58
CA ALA A 25 49.48 -26.69 2.08
C ALA A 25 49.85 -25.22 2.43
N GLY A 26 50.13 -24.92 3.65
CA GLY A 26 50.73 -23.64 4.00
C GLY A 26 50.33 -23.06 5.37
N CYS A 27 50.39 -23.86 6.43
CA CYS A 27 50.40 -23.29 7.78
C CYS A 27 51.00 -24.27 8.79
N GLN A 28 52.20 -24.76 8.49
CA GLN A 28 53.01 -25.50 9.45
C GLN A 28 54.51 -25.18 9.23
N GLU A 29 54.92 -23.97 9.56
CA GLU A 29 56.33 -23.66 9.74
C GLU A 29 56.55 -22.31 10.46
N ALA A 30 56.14 -22.21 11.71
CA ALA A 30 56.50 -21.11 12.59
C ALA A 30 56.58 -21.52 14.08
N ASP A 31 56.99 -22.76 14.35
CA ASP A 31 57.10 -23.23 15.73
C ASP A 31 58.47 -23.84 16.04
N ARG A 32 59.55 -23.20 15.60
CA ARG A 32 60.91 -23.51 16.00
C ARG A 32 61.82 -22.28 15.93
N LEU A 33 61.74 -21.35 16.87
CA LEU A 33 62.84 -20.47 17.26
C LEU A 33 62.39 -19.52 18.37
N LEU A 34 62.25 -19.99 19.58
CA LEU A 34 62.30 -19.15 20.79
C LEU A 34 62.52 -20.05 22.02
N ARG A 35 63.67 -20.73 22.02
CA ARG A 35 64.26 -21.16 23.30
C ARG A 35 65.29 -20.14 23.73
N HIS A 36 65.19 -19.78 25.01
CA HIS A 36 66.15 -19.03 25.81
C HIS A 36 66.19 -17.51 25.66
N THR A 37 65.28 -16.86 26.39
CA THR A 37 65.73 -15.74 27.28
C THR A 37 64.74 -15.68 28.46
N ARG A 38 65.20 -16.11 29.64
CA ARG A 38 64.54 -15.87 30.93
C ARG A 38 64.72 -14.37 31.26
N PHE A 39 63.72 -13.56 31.01
CA PHE A 39 63.60 -12.25 31.63
C PHE A 39 62.46 -12.31 32.63
N LEU A 40 62.78 -12.12 33.87
CA LEU A 40 61.77 -11.88 34.92
C LEU A 40 61.13 -10.51 34.65
N PRO A 41 59.82 -10.40 34.46
CA PRO A 41 59.17 -9.09 34.41
C PRO A 41 59.11 -8.55 35.87
N SER A 42 59.69 -7.37 36.08
CA SER A 42 59.54 -6.64 37.33
C SER A 42 58.01 -6.31 37.52
N ALA A 43 57.61 -6.37 38.79
CA ALA A 43 56.18 -6.17 39.18
C ALA A 43 55.56 -4.84 38.66
N SER A 44 56.39 -3.90 38.23
CA SER A 44 55.99 -2.61 37.70
C SER A 44 55.42 -2.67 36.28
N CYS A 45 55.78 -3.70 35.45
CA CYS A 45 55.33 -3.81 34.08
C CYS A 45 53.92 -4.44 33.98
N LEU A 46 53.52 -5.27 34.98
CA LEU A 46 52.19 -5.90 35.05
C LEU A 46 51.09 -4.93 35.46
N LEU A 47 51.41 -3.87 36.22
CA LEU A 47 50.43 -2.85 36.62
C LEU A 47 50.13 -1.89 35.48
N LEU A 48 51.09 -1.58 34.61
CA LEU A 48 50.86 -0.75 33.43
C LEU A 48 50.09 -1.46 32.32
N SER A 49 50.28 -2.79 32.17
CA SER A 49 49.52 -3.55 31.19
C SER A 49 48.05 -3.81 31.63
N ALA A 50 47.78 -3.93 32.95
CA ALA A 50 46.43 -4.02 33.48
C ALA A 50 45.65 -2.70 33.33
N LEU A 51 46.32 -1.55 33.43
CA LEU A 51 45.69 -0.23 33.25
C LEU A 51 45.35 0.07 31.81
N LEU A 52 46.11 -0.44 30.83
CA LEU A 52 45.80 -0.31 29.39
C LEU A 52 44.68 -1.20 28.92
N LEU A 53 44.43 -2.36 29.55
CA LEU A 53 43.32 -3.27 29.20
C LEU A 53 41.97 -2.78 29.71
N THR A 54 41.92 -1.99 30.79
CA THR A 54 40.69 -1.44 31.35
C THR A 54 40.19 -0.20 30.61
N ALA A 55 41.07 0.49 29.87
CA ALA A 55 40.69 1.69 29.11
C ALA A 55 39.95 1.41 27.77
N HIS A 56 39.90 0.15 27.34
CA HIS A 56 39.23 -0.22 26.06
C HIS A 56 37.75 -0.62 26.22
N CYS A 57 37.21 -0.66 27.43
CA CYS A 57 35.85 -1.14 27.66
C CYS A 57 34.77 -0.07 27.82
N THR A 58 35.07 1.22 27.59
CA THR A 58 34.08 2.30 27.78
C THR A 58 33.99 3.26 26.61
N LEU A 59 34.15 2.79 25.38
CA LEU A 59 33.63 3.54 24.25
C LEU A 59 32.12 3.32 24.21
N PRO A 60 31.30 4.36 24.46
CA PRO A 60 29.88 4.24 24.19
C PRO A 60 29.78 4.03 22.68
N THR A 61 29.39 2.81 22.28
CA THR A 61 28.88 2.60 20.95
C THR A 61 27.63 3.46 20.86
N VAL A 62 27.76 4.68 20.33
CA VAL A 62 26.62 5.45 19.87
C VAL A 62 26.04 4.63 18.74
N SER A 63 25.10 3.75 19.08
CA SER A 63 24.20 3.17 18.11
C SER A 63 23.46 4.35 17.50
N ARG A 64 23.96 4.85 16.35
CA ARG A 64 23.14 5.72 15.51
C ARG A 64 21.94 4.83 15.15
N ALA A 65 20.80 5.09 15.81
CA ALA A 65 19.55 4.62 15.30
C ALA A 65 19.51 5.03 13.82
N GLN A 66 19.52 4.06 12.94
CA GLN A 66 19.38 4.29 11.52
C GLN A 66 18.00 4.90 11.37
N GLU A 67 17.95 6.21 11.13
CA GLU A 67 16.71 6.90 10.81
C GLU A 67 16.21 6.26 9.51
N VAL A 68 15.14 5.49 9.61
CA VAL A 68 14.53 4.88 8.45
C VAL A 68 13.88 6.02 7.68
N VAL A 69 14.59 6.54 6.70
CA VAL A 69 14.03 7.51 5.75
C VAL A 69 13.00 6.75 4.91
N ASP A 70 11.75 7.19 4.93
CA ASP A 70 10.68 6.59 4.16
C ASP A 70 11.01 6.65 2.66
N LYS A 71 10.69 5.56 1.95
CA LYS A 71 10.98 5.46 0.51
C LYS A 71 10.00 6.31 -0.28
N MET A 72 10.49 7.30 -1.00
CA MET A 72 9.69 8.06 -1.96
C MET A 72 9.31 7.19 -3.16
N VAL A 73 8.02 7.08 -3.44
CA VAL A 73 7.49 6.22 -4.51
C VAL A 73 7.11 7.02 -5.74
N ALA A 74 6.34 8.09 -5.57
CA ALA A 74 5.88 8.92 -6.66
C ALA A 74 5.65 10.37 -6.21
N THR A 75 5.56 11.27 -7.19
CA THR A 75 5.06 12.63 -7.00
C THR A 75 3.86 12.89 -7.90
N VAL A 76 2.94 13.70 -7.41
CA VAL A 76 1.76 14.15 -8.16
C VAL A 76 1.74 15.67 -8.14
N ASN A 77 1.98 16.30 -9.27
CA ASN A 77 1.89 17.74 -9.45
C ASN A 77 0.62 18.04 -10.24
N ALA A 78 -0.30 18.77 -9.65
CA ALA A 78 -1.45 19.28 -10.36
C ALA A 78 -1.59 20.78 -10.11
N ASP A 79 -2.24 21.47 -11.04
CA ASP A 79 -2.48 22.90 -10.92
C ASP A 79 -3.31 23.21 -9.67
N GLY A 80 -2.71 23.96 -8.73
CA GLY A 80 -3.40 24.47 -7.55
C GLY A 80 -3.37 23.57 -6.31
N ALA A 81 -2.46 22.62 -6.21
CA ALA A 81 -2.22 21.88 -4.97
C ALA A 81 -1.84 22.85 -3.85
N THR A 82 -2.68 22.95 -2.82
CA THR A 82 -2.56 23.93 -1.74
C THR A 82 -1.80 23.39 -0.54
N GLU A 83 -2.17 22.21 -0.04
CA GLU A 83 -1.53 21.62 1.16
C GLU A 83 -0.11 21.08 0.87
N CYS A 84 0.11 20.53 -0.32
CA CYS A 84 1.41 19.98 -0.69
C CYS A 84 2.39 21.01 -1.27
N GLY A 85 2.06 22.31 -1.30
CA GLY A 85 2.94 23.35 -1.88
C GLY A 85 3.20 23.16 -3.38
N GLY A 86 2.30 22.53 -4.12
CA GLY A 86 2.40 22.25 -5.56
C GLY A 86 2.94 20.86 -5.92
N VAL A 87 3.56 20.14 -5.00
CA VAL A 87 4.08 18.79 -5.22
C VAL A 87 3.63 17.86 -4.11
N CYS A 88 2.71 16.95 -4.40
CA CYS A 88 2.30 15.93 -3.44
C CYS A 88 3.18 14.70 -3.55
N LEU A 89 3.99 14.45 -2.53
CA LEU A 89 4.82 13.27 -2.41
C LEU A 89 4.00 12.08 -1.93
N ILE A 90 4.20 10.93 -2.56
CA ILE A 90 3.67 9.64 -2.13
C ILE A 90 4.84 8.77 -1.69
N THR A 91 4.76 8.27 -0.47
CA THR A 91 5.78 7.43 0.14
C THR A 91 5.35 5.97 0.20
N TYR A 92 6.29 5.08 0.51
CA TYR A 92 5.98 3.67 0.75
C TYR A 92 5.07 3.49 1.97
N SER A 93 5.27 4.29 3.02
CA SER A 93 4.40 4.28 4.20
C SER A 93 2.96 4.64 3.85
N ASP A 94 2.72 5.61 2.96
CA ASP A 94 1.35 5.94 2.50
C ASP A 94 0.64 4.71 1.91
N LEU A 95 1.37 3.90 1.11
CA LEU A 95 0.81 2.69 0.52
C LEU A 95 0.50 1.64 1.58
N VAL A 96 1.43 1.40 2.51
CA VAL A 96 1.27 0.40 3.56
C VAL A 96 0.16 0.81 4.55
N TRP A 97 0.00 2.10 4.84
CA TRP A 97 -1.11 2.60 5.65
C TRP A 97 -2.46 2.37 4.98
N GLN A 98 -2.57 2.61 3.67
CA GLN A 98 -3.80 2.31 2.93
C GLN A 98 -4.15 0.82 2.98
N LEU A 99 -3.15 -0.07 2.86
CA LEU A 99 -3.35 -1.52 3.01
C LEU A 99 -3.76 -1.89 4.44
N ALA A 100 -3.18 -1.24 5.46
CA ALA A 100 -3.52 -1.49 6.86
C ALA A 100 -4.96 -1.12 7.21
N LEU A 101 -5.53 -0.14 6.52
CA LEU A 101 -6.91 0.30 6.70
C LEU A 101 -7.93 -0.54 5.91
N GLN A 102 -7.49 -1.58 5.19
CA GLN A 102 -8.35 -2.55 4.53
C GLN A 102 -8.35 -3.86 5.35
N PRO A 103 -9.51 -4.37 5.80
CA PRO A 103 -9.58 -5.67 6.47
C PRO A 103 -9.06 -6.77 5.54
N ASP A 104 -8.61 -7.87 6.12
CA ASP A 104 -8.16 -9.08 5.42
C ASP A 104 -6.97 -8.91 4.43
N THR A 105 -6.39 -7.71 4.36
CA THR A 105 -5.22 -7.46 3.50
C THR A 105 -3.93 -7.86 4.22
N PRO A 106 -3.07 -8.71 3.62
CA PRO A 106 -1.77 -9.05 4.19
C PRO A 106 -0.87 -7.82 4.30
N LEU A 107 -0.26 -7.62 5.48
CA LEU A 107 0.71 -6.53 5.72
C LEU A 107 2.15 -7.02 5.66
N ASP A 108 2.35 -8.33 5.90
CA ASP A 108 3.68 -8.93 5.85
C ASP A 108 4.00 -9.26 4.38
N ASN A 109 4.97 -8.55 3.81
CA ASN A 109 5.40 -8.68 2.41
C ASN A 109 4.25 -8.47 1.39
N PRO A 110 3.67 -7.28 1.30
CA PRO A 110 2.67 -6.98 0.28
C PRO A 110 3.27 -7.21 -1.12
N THR A 111 2.47 -7.77 -2.02
CA THR A 111 2.95 -8.03 -3.39
C THR A 111 3.10 -6.73 -4.17
N SER A 112 4.00 -6.72 -5.17
CA SER A 112 4.11 -5.57 -6.09
C SER A 112 2.78 -5.26 -6.79
N ALA A 113 1.92 -6.25 -7.01
CA ALA A 113 0.59 -6.04 -7.58
C ALA A 113 -0.32 -5.25 -6.64
N ASP A 114 -0.29 -5.57 -5.32
CA ASP A 114 -1.07 -4.85 -4.31
C ASP A 114 -0.55 -3.43 -4.13
N LEU A 115 0.76 -3.25 -4.03
CA LEU A 115 1.39 -1.94 -3.92
C LEU A 115 1.10 -1.06 -5.13
N ASN A 116 1.20 -1.59 -6.35
CA ASN A 116 0.88 -0.83 -7.57
C ASN A 116 -0.61 -0.47 -7.69
N ARG A 117 -1.52 -1.35 -7.20
CA ARG A 117 -2.95 -1.05 -7.11
C ARG A 117 -3.19 0.08 -6.12
N THR A 118 -2.56 0.00 -4.95
CA THR A 118 -2.65 1.02 -3.91
C THR A 118 -2.04 2.34 -4.36
N LEU A 119 -0.92 2.32 -5.09
CA LEU A 119 -0.31 3.53 -5.65
C LEU A 119 -1.28 4.26 -6.59
N ARG A 120 -1.94 3.54 -7.51
CA ARG A 120 -2.96 4.13 -8.38
C ARG A 120 -4.08 4.79 -7.57
N LEU A 121 -4.61 4.07 -6.57
CA LEU A 121 -5.64 4.59 -5.68
C LEU A 121 -5.18 5.89 -4.96
N VAL A 122 -3.97 5.92 -4.43
CA VAL A 122 -3.44 7.10 -3.73
C VAL A 122 -3.24 8.27 -4.70
N ILE A 123 -2.77 8.01 -5.93
CA ILE A 123 -2.67 9.05 -6.98
C ILE A 123 -4.05 9.66 -7.24
N ASP A 124 -5.07 8.83 -7.46
CA ASP A 124 -6.45 9.28 -7.73
C ASP A 124 -7.00 10.09 -6.56
N GLN A 125 -6.78 9.60 -5.33
CA GLN A 125 -7.17 10.33 -4.12
C GLN A 125 -6.49 11.70 -4.04
N ARG A 126 -5.20 11.82 -4.39
CA ARG A 126 -4.49 13.11 -4.39
C ARG A 126 -5.05 14.07 -5.43
N LEU A 127 -5.40 13.58 -6.63
CA LEU A 127 -6.01 14.41 -7.69
C LEU A 127 -7.38 14.94 -7.26
N ILE A 128 -8.23 14.12 -6.65
CA ILE A 128 -9.54 14.55 -6.16
C ILE A 128 -9.38 15.52 -4.99
N LEU A 129 -8.49 15.21 -4.05
CA LEU A 129 -8.24 16.02 -2.85
C LEU A 129 -7.82 17.44 -3.20
N GLN A 130 -6.90 17.61 -4.17
CA GLN A 130 -6.46 18.92 -4.65
C GLN A 130 -7.62 19.79 -5.14
N GLU A 131 -8.64 19.20 -5.76
CA GLU A 131 -9.83 19.94 -6.14
C GLU A 131 -10.76 20.22 -4.95
N GLY A 132 -10.87 19.25 -4.03
CA GLY A 132 -11.64 19.40 -2.79
C GLY A 132 -11.10 20.49 -1.86
N GLU A 133 -9.78 20.64 -1.76
CA GLU A 133 -9.13 21.67 -0.94
C GLU A 133 -9.43 23.10 -1.41
N LYS A 134 -9.77 23.27 -2.68
CA LYS A 134 -10.22 24.57 -3.22
C LYS A 134 -11.60 25.02 -2.66
N LEU A 135 -12.30 24.11 -1.95
CA LEU A 135 -13.63 24.32 -1.41
C LEU A 135 -13.62 24.27 0.13
N PRO A 136 -13.32 25.37 0.83
CA PRO A 136 -13.26 25.35 2.30
C PRO A 136 -14.57 24.90 2.98
N SER A 137 -15.70 25.04 2.28
CA SER A 137 -17.03 24.69 2.82
C SER A 137 -17.26 23.19 3.02
N ILE A 138 -16.40 22.34 2.42
CA ILE A 138 -16.51 20.87 2.54
C ILE A 138 -15.54 20.30 3.59
N ALA A 139 -14.81 21.14 4.32
CA ALA A 139 -13.90 20.66 5.36
C ALA A 139 -14.67 19.84 6.40
N PRO A 140 -14.19 18.63 6.75
CA PRO A 140 -14.83 17.81 7.77
C PRO A 140 -14.70 18.44 9.16
N SER A 141 -15.68 18.21 10.02
CA SER A 141 -15.58 18.54 11.44
C SER A 141 -14.87 17.43 12.22
N ALA A 142 -14.42 17.75 13.44
CA ALA A 142 -13.80 16.76 14.32
C ALA A 142 -14.78 15.62 14.69
N GLU A 143 -16.07 15.90 14.76
CA GLU A 143 -17.12 14.92 15.02
C GLU A 143 -17.29 13.96 13.85
N GLU A 144 -17.22 14.45 12.61
CA GLU A 144 -17.28 13.62 11.40
C GLU A 144 -16.06 12.71 11.30
N ILE A 145 -14.85 13.22 11.59
CA ILE A 145 -13.61 12.43 11.60
C ILE A 145 -13.71 11.32 12.66
N LYS A 146 -14.21 11.67 13.87
CA LYS A 146 -14.41 10.67 14.92
C LYS A 146 -15.43 9.61 14.50
N ALA A 147 -16.55 10.00 13.90
CA ALA A 147 -17.57 9.07 13.42
C ALA A 147 -17.02 8.14 12.33
N ALA A 148 -16.24 8.67 11.38
CA ALA A 148 -15.57 7.88 10.34
C ALA A 148 -14.58 6.88 10.94
N ARG A 149 -13.84 7.25 11.99
CA ARG A 149 -12.96 6.32 12.72
C ARG A 149 -13.76 5.21 13.39
N ASP A 150 -14.84 5.55 14.09
CA ASP A 150 -15.69 4.59 14.78
C ASP A 150 -16.33 3.60 13.79
N GLU A 151 -16.70 4.07 12.58
CA GLU A 151 -17.23 3.23 11.51
C GLU A 151 -16.14 2.34 10.90
N LEU A 152 -14.95 2.89 10.64
CA LEU A 152 -13.82 2.12 10.11
C LEU A 152 -13.46 0.93 11.01
N VAL A 153 -13.44 1.12 12.33
CA VAL A 153 -13.15 0.06 13.30
C VAL A 153 -14.12 -1.12 13.19
N LYS A 154 -15.40 -0.87 12.84
CA LYS A 154 -16.41 -1.94 12.72
C LYS A 154 -16.14 -2.90 11.55
N ASN A 155 -15.34 -2.48 10.57
CA ASN A 155 -14.98 -3.33 9.44
C ASN A 155 -13.94 -4.41 9.80
N PHE A 156 -13.34 -4.34 10.99
CA PHE A 156 -12.38 -5.31 11.49
C PHE A 156 -13.03 -6.28 12.48
N ALA A 157 -12.47 -7.49 12.61
CA ALA A 157 -13.04 -8.49 13.51
C ALA A 157 -13.05 -8.04 14.99
N SER A 158 -12.14 -7.13 15.37
CA SER A 158 -12.16 -6.51 16.70
C SER A 158 -11.40 -5.18 16.72
N PRO A 159 -11.71 -4.27 17.67
CA PRO A 159 -10.91 -3.06 17.89
C PRO A 159 -9.44 -3.36 18.21
N SER A 160 -9.15 -4.48 18.87
CA SER A 160 -7.78 -4.91 19.17
C SER A 160 -7.02 -5.27 17.90
N GLU A 161 -7.63 -5.98 16.97
CA GLU A 161 -7.03 -6.28 15.67
C GLU A 161 -6.72 -5.00 14.90
N PHE A 162 -7.67 -4.07 14.82
CA PHE A 162 -7.44 -2.77 14.20
C PHE A 162 -6.21 -2.06 14.79
N GLN A 163 -6.13 -1.95 16.11
CA GLN A 163 -4.98 -1.32 16.79
C GLN A 163 -3.66 -2.03 16.50
N GLN A 164 -3.65 -3.37 16.48
CA GLN A 164 -2.46 -4.14 16.14
C GLN A 164 -2.00 -3.89 14.70
N ARG A 165 -2.94 -3.75 13.76
CA ARG A 165 -2.63 -3.41 12.36
C ARG A 165 -1.98 -2.04 12.24
N LEU A 166 -2.53 -1.02 12.93
CA LEU A 166 -1.95 0.33 12.94
C LEU A 166 -0.53 0.32 13.53
N GLN A 167 -0.33 -0.34 14.67
CA GLN A 167 0.98 -0.45 15.31
C GLN A 167 2.02 -1.16 14.42
N ARG A 168 1.61 -2.21 13.71
CA ARG A 168 2.49 -2.98 12.81
C ARG A 168 3.10 -2.12 11.70
N VAL A 169 2.34 -1.14 11.20
CA VAL A 169 2.78 -0.25 10.13
C VAL A 169 3.22 1.13 10.63
N GLY A 170 3.28 1.34 11.94
CA GLY A 170 3.67 2.60 12.54
C GLY A 170 2.68 3.76 12.27
N LEU A 171 1.41 3.45 12.00
CA LEU A 171 0.39 4.48 11.77
C LEU A 171 -0.10 5.02 13.11
N THR A 172 0.19 6.31 13.38
CA THR A 172 -0.25 6.99 14.61
C THR A 172 -1.71 7.41 14.54
N ALA A 173 -2.30 7.75 15.69
CA ALA A 173 -3.69 8.20 15.75
C ALA A 173 -3.88 9.53 15.01
N GLU A 174 -2.93 10.44 15.13
CA GLU A 174 -2.94 11.75 14.46
C GLU A 174 -2.89 11.57 12.93
N LYS A 175 -2.00 10.69 12.45
CA LYS A 175 -1.90 10.42 11.01
C LYS A 175 -3.12 9.68 10.46
N LEU A 176 -3.75 8.84 11.27
CA LEU A 176 -5.03 8.22 10.92
C LEU A 176 -6.12 9.28 10.75
N ASP A 177 -6.18 10.27 11.65
CA ASP A 177 -7.16 11.36 11.55
C ASP A 177 -6.95 12.23 10.32
N GLU A 178 -5.70 12.52 9.93
CA GLU A 178 -5.38 13.20 8.68
C GLU A 178 -5.88 12.39 7.46
N ILE A 179 -5.65 11.08 7.46
CA ILE A 179 -6.14 10.20 6.37
C ILE A 179 -7.66 10.20 6.31
N LEU A 180 -8.34 10.20 7.45
CA LEU A 180 -9.80 10.24 7.51
C LEU A 180 -10.35 11.61 7.09
N ASP A 181 -9.71 12.72 7.47
CA ASP A 181 -10.06 14.06 6.98
C ASP A 181 -9.98 14.10 5.45
N GLN A 182 -8.88 13.64 4.87
CA GLN A 182 -8.70 13.60 3.42
C GLN A 182 -9.76 12.74 2.73
N ARG A 183 -10.09 11.56 3.28
CA ARG A 183 -11.14 10.68 2.73
C ARG A 183 -12.51 11.35 2.76
N LEU A 184 -12.87 11.99 3.87
CA LEU A 184 -14.12 12.70 4.00
C LEU A 184 -14.21 13.91 3.06
N ARG A 185 -13.11 14.66 2.85
CA ARG A 185 -13.05 15.73 1.85
C ARG A 185 -13.28 15.20 0.45
N ILE A 186 -12.65 14.10 0.10
CA ILE A 186 -12.84 13.43 -1.20
C ILE A 186 -14.32 13.05 -1.39
N GLU A 187 -14.92 12.38 -0.40
CA GLU A 187 -16.33 11.99 -0.43
C GLU A 187 -17.25 13.20 -0.61
N LYS A 188 -17.09 14.23 0.22
CA LYS A 188 -17.89 15.47 0.13
C LYS A 188 -17.69 16.19 -1.21
N TYR A 189 -16.47 16.17 -1.76
CA TYR A 189 -16.21 16.76 -3.08
C TYR A 189 -16.94 16.00 -4.18
N LEU A 190 -16.88 14.66 -4.18
CA LEU A 190 -17.58 13.83 -5.16
C LEU A 190 -19.10 13.99 -5.06
N ASP A 191 -19.64 14.07 -3.85
CA ASP A 191 -21.05 14.36 -3.63
C ASP A 191 -21.44 15.74 -4.16
N PHE A 192 -20.65 16.76 -3.84
CA PHE A 192 -20.89 18.13 -4.32
C PHE A 192 -20.79 18.22 -5.85
N ARG A 193 -19.78 17.57 -6.45
CA ARG A 193 -19.46 17.72 -7.86
C ARG A 193 -20.36 16.89 -8.77
N PHE A 194 -20.74 15.70 -8.32
CA PHE A 194 -21.43 14.72 -9.16
C PHE A 194 -22.82 14.37 -8.62
N ARG A 195 -22.96 13.86 -7.38
CA ARG A 195 -24.21 13.31 -6.86
C ARG A 195 -25.38 14.28 -6.95
N ASN A 196 -25.16 15.56 -6.65
CA ASN A 196 -26.21 16.58 -6.65
C ASN A 196 -26.75 16.94 -8.04
N PHE A 197 -26.06 16.55 -9.11
CA PHE A 197 -26.41 16.88 -10.49
C PHE A 197 -26.88 15.70 -11.32
N VAL A 198 -26.82 14.47 -10.78
CA VAL A 198 -27.29 13.28 -11.48
C VAL A 198 -28.80 13.26 -11.51
N VAL A 199 -29.34 13.20 -12.72
CA VAL A 199 -30.78 13.02 -12.99
C VAL A 199 -30.99 11.68 -13.67
N ILE A 200 -31.88 10.86 -13.11
CA ILE A 200 -32.30 9.60 -13.71
C ILE A 200 -33.70 9.78 -14.29
N THR A 201 -33.86 9.50 -15.59
CA THR A 201 -35.13 9.63 -16.29
C THR A 201 -35.97 8.35 -16.12
N GLN A 202 -37.29 8.51 -16.28
CA GLN A 202 -38.20 7.35 -16.25
C GLN A 202 -37.89 6.34 -17.36
N GLN A 203 -37.41 6.83 -18.50
CA GLN A 203 -37.03 5.97 -19.63
C GLN A 203 -35.82 5.09 -19.26
N GLU A 204 -34.78 5.68 -18.62
CA GLU A 204 -33.61 4.91 -18.16
C GLU A 204 -33.98 3.82 -17.15
N ILE A 205 -34.90 4.13 -16.23
CA ILE A 205 -35.41 3.15 -15.26
C ILE A 205 -36.12 1.99 -15.98
N ALA A 206 -37.00 2.31 -16.94
CA ALA A 206 -37.75 1.30 -17.68
C ALA A 206 -36.82 0.43 -18.57
N ASP A 207 -35.86 1.04 -19.22
CA ASP A 207 -34.89 0.31 -20.06
C ASP A 207 -33.98 -0.58 -19.21
N TYR A 208 -33.45 -0.08 -18.07
CA TYR A 208 -32.65 -0.88 -17.16
C TYR A 208 -33.46 -2.06 -16.57
N TYR A 209 -34.71 -1.83 -16.16
CA TYR A 209 -35.58 -2.88 -15.68
C TYR A 209 -35.75 -4.00 -16.71
N ARG A 210 -36.07 -3.63 -17.97
CA ARG A 210 -36.32 -4.59 -19.05
C ARG A 210 -35.04 -5.35 -19.46
N ASP A 211 -33.93 -4.63 -19.63
CA ASP A 211 -32.76 -5.13 -20.32
C ASP A 211 -31.70 -5.70 -19.35
N VAL A 212 -31.71 -5.28 -18.08
CA VAL A 212 -30.70 -5.66 -17.10
C VAL A 212 -31.32 -6.34 -15.88
N TYR A 213 -32.25 -5.68 -15.20
CA TYR A 213 -32.78 -6.15 -13.90
C TYR A 213 -33.49 -7.49 -14.02
N VAL A 214 -34.48 -7.57 -14.91
CA VAL A 214 -35.28 -8.79 -15.09
C VAL A 214 -34.44 -9.97 -15.59
N PRO A 215 -33.58 -9.84 -16.62
CA PRO A 215 -32.71 -10.93 -17.06
C PRO A 215 -31.75 -11.40 -15.98
N ARG A 216 -31.15 -10.47 -15.23
CA ARG A 216 -30.23 -10.81 -14.12
C ARG A 216 -30.94 -11.57 -13.01
N LEU A 217 -32.14 -11.14 -12.61
CA LEU A 217 -32.91 -11.81 -11.58
C LEU A 217 -33.30 -13.22 -12.00
N ARG A 218 -33.78 -13.40 -13.23
CA ARG A 218 -34.16 -14.72 -13.80
C ARG A 218 -32.96 -15.68 -13.86
N ALA A 219 -31.77 -15.15 -14.18
CA ALA A 219 -30.54 -15.95 -14.23
C ALA A 219 -30.10 -16.38 -12.81
N ARG A 220 -30.27 -15.53 -11.81
CA ARG A 220 -29.86 -15.80 -10.42
C ARG A 220 -30.81 -16.73 -9.68
N ALA A 221 -32.10 -16.56 -9.91
CA ALA A 221 -33.16 -17.26 -9.19
C ALA A 221 -34.26 -17.73 -10.14
N PRO A 222 -34.02 -18.80 -10.92
CA PRO A 222 -35.03 -19.38 -11.80
C PRO A 222 -36.31 -19.78 -11.03
N GLY A 223 -37.46 -19.24 -11.45
CA GLY A 223 -38.74 -19.51 -10.82
C GLY A 223 -39.15 -18.54 -9.71
N GLN A 224 -38.32 -17.57 -9.35
CA GLN A 224 -38.73 -16.49 -8.46
C GLN A 224 -39.69 -15.52 -9.19
N ILE A 225 -40.68 -15.01 -8.45
CA ILE A 225 -41.56 -13.96 -8.95
C ILE A 225 -40.70 -12.68 -9.17
N VAL A 226 -40.72 -12.15 -10.40
CA VAL A 226 -40.04 -10.91 -10.74
C VAL A 226 -40.87 -9.76 -10.16
N PRO A 227 -40.25 -8.88 -9.33
CA PRO A 227 -40.92 -7.66 -8.87
C PRO A 227 -41.38 -6.81 -10.04
N THR A 228 -42.46 -6.10 -9.88
CA THR A 228 -42.89 -5.10 -10.87
C THR A 228 -41.89 -3.94 -10.99
N LEU A 229 -41.96 -3.19 -12.08
CA LEU A 229 -41.13 -1.99 -12.25
C LEU A 229 -41.29 -1.02 -11.07
N GLU A 230 -42.54 -0.88 -10.56
CA GLU A 230 -42.81 0.05 -9.47
C GLU A 230 -42.18 -0.43 -8.14
N GLU A 231 -42.20 -1.73 -7.88
CA GLU A 231 -41.55 -2.31 -6.69
C GLU A 231 -40.03 -2.27 -6.75
N ALA A 232 -39.44 -2.34 -7.96
CA ALA A 232 -38.01 -2.31 -8.18
C ALA A 232 -37.44 -0.90 -8.42
N ARG A 233 -38.31 0.12 -8.55
CA ARG A 233 -37.95 1.47 -8.98
C ARG A 233 -36.83 2.09 -8.16
N ASP A 234 -36.95 2.12 -6.84
CA ASP A 234 -36.01 2.77 -5.94
C ASP A 234 -34.62 2.09 -5.94
N GLU A 235 -34.60 0.76 -6.12
CA GLU A 235 -33.34 0.00 -6.27
C GLU A 235 -32.66 0.32 -7.59
N ILE A 236 -33.43 0.36 -8.68
CA ILE A 236 -32.94 0.67 -10.02
C ILE A 236 -32.43 2.11 -10.10
N GLU A 237 -33.19 3.07 -9.56
CA GLU A 237 -32.81 4.49 -9.57
C GLU A 237 -31.48 4.70 -8.83
N ARG A 238 -31.31 4.10 -7.62
CA ARG A 238 -30.04 4.13 -6.91
C ARG A 238 -28.90 3.50 -7.71
N THR A 239 -29.13 2.35 -8.32
CA THR A 239 -28.11 1.66 -9.11
C THR A 239 -27.68 2.51 -10.32
N LEU A 240 -28.62 3.11 -11.01
CA LEU A 240 -28.33 4.00 -12.14
C LEU A 240 -27.63 5.29 -11.69
N GLN A 241 -28.03 5.85 -10.56
CA GLN A 241 -27.39 7.03 -9.99
C GLN A 241 -25.93 6.73 -9.64
N GLU A 242 -25.66 5.62 -8.94
CA GLU A 242 -24.31 5.19 -8.59
C GLU A 242 -23.44 4.97 -9.85
N SER A 243 -23.99 4.28 -10.85
CA SER A 243 -23.29 4.05 -12.13
C SER A 243 -22.96 5.32 -12.90
N LYS A 244 -23.84 6.33 -12.90
CA LYS A 244 -23.55 7.63 -13.51
C LYS A 244 -22.47 8.39 -12.74
N ILE A 245 -22.53 8.39 -11.39
CA ILE A 245 -21.51 9.02 -10.54
C ILE A 245 -20.15 8.38 -10.80
N GLU A 246 -20.09 7.05 -10.86
CA GLU A 246 -18.86 6.30 -11.18
C GLU A 246 -18.30 6.72 -12.54
N THR A 247 -19.13 6.71 -13.58
CA THR A 247 -18.75 7.11 -14.95
C THR A 247 -18.23 8.55 -15.02
N ASP A 248 -18.91 9.48 -14.37
CA ASP A 248 -18.52 10.90 -14.36
C ASP A 248 -17.23 11.10 -13.54
N THR A 249 -17.07 10.35 -12.46
CA THR A 249 -15.83 10.35 -11.64
C THR A 249 -14.65 9.80 -12.44
N ASP A 250 -14.83 8.70 -13.16
CA ASP A 250 -13.78 8.12 -14.01
C ASP A 250 -13.33 9.09 -15.10
N ALA A 251 -14.29 9.71 -15.80
CA ALA A 251 -14.00 10.72 -16.83
C ALA A 251 -13.26 11.95 -16.25
N PHE A 252 -13.64 12.36 -15.05
CA PHE A 252 -12.94 13.43 -14.31
C PHE A 252 -11.51 13.01 -13.97
N LEU A 253 -11.30 11.80 -13.44
CA LEU A 253 -9.98 11.30 -13.09
C LEU A 253 -9.08 11.15 -14.32
N ASP A 254 -9.59 10.64 -15.44
CA ASP A 254 -8.83 10.54 -16.67
C ASP A 254 -8.34 11.92 -17.15
N THR A 255 -9.24 12.91 -17.17
CA THR A 255 -8.88 14.30 -17.51
C THR A 255 -7.87 14.89 -16.50
N SER A 256 -8.01 14.56 -15.22
CA SER A 256 -7.10 15.06 -14.18
C SER A 256 -5.71 14.45 -14.30
N ARG A 257 -5.62 13.14 -14.58
CA ARG A 257 -4.35 12.45 -14.83
C ARG A 257 -3.62 12.99 -16.06
N GLU A 258 -4.35 13.31 -17.15
CA GLU A 258 -3.78 13.90 -18.37
C GLU A 258 -3.16 15.28 -18.13
N ARG A 259 -3.71 16.06 -17.20
CA ARG A 259 -3.21 17.40 -16.85
C ARG A 259 -2.12 17.40 -15.78
N ALA A 260 -2.09 16.39 -14.95
CA ALA A 260 -1.14 16.29 -13.86
C ALA A 260 0.20 15.74 -14.32
N GLU A 261 1.29 16.26 -13.76
CA GLU A 261 2.61 15.63 -13.87
C GLU A 261 2.75 14.56 -12.80
N ILE A 262 2.67 13.29 -13.19
CA ILE A 262 2.79 12.13 -12.30
C ILE A 262 4.11 11.45 -12.59
N VAL A 263 5.04 11.49 -11.62
CA VAL A 263 6.37 10.89 -11.77
C VAL A 263 6.53 9.74 -10.78
N THR A 264 6.71 8.52 -11.29
CA THR A 264 7.11 7.37 -10.46
C THR A 264 8.61 7.41 -10.25
N LEU A 265 9.03 7.62 -9.00
CA LEU A 265 10.44 7.74 -8.61
C LEU A 265 11.08 6.37 -8.36
N ASN A 266 10.36 5.49 -7.68
CA ASN A 266 10.81 4.15 -7.36
C ASN A 266 9.67 3.15 -7.57
N PRO A 267 9.91 2.08 -8.36
CA PRO A 267 8.93 1.02 -8.51
C PRO A 267 8.68 0.28 -7.17
N VAL A 268 7.46 -0.21 -6.99
CA VAL A 268 7.00 -0.94 -5.81
C VAL A 268 6.64 -2.39 -6.14
#